data_c5e992a1a27301d4ac1743e534baa2d7
#
_entry.id   c5e992a1a27301d4ac1743e534baa2d7
#
_cell.length_a   1.000
_cell.length_b   1.000
_cell.length_c   1.000
_cell.angle_alpha   90.00
_cell.angle_beta   90.00
_cell.angle_gamma   90.00
#
_symmetry.space_group_name_H-M   'P 1'
#
loop_
_entity.id
_entity.type
_entity.pdbx_description
1 polymer ?
#
loop_
_entity_poly.entity_id
_entity_poly.type
_entity_poly.pdbx_seq_one_letter_code
_entity_poly.pdbx_strand_id
1 'polypeptide(L)'
;ADGGAIAMSRARLTRFGERLSTFHGSSSHLANAITDAGFSEVDGVYFDLGLSSDQLVDRERGFGIRAGGLLDLRFDTRSGESAAELIAQASAAELEQIFRDYGEEPHAAKIARAIVATRVSAPITTAEELAALVEQSVPKRYGPPSRIHPATRVFQALRIAVNDELAALSTALAAAIAALRVGGRVVVLTYHSLEDRIVKQAFAAAARVCICPPRVPVCTCANQATLRLITKHPITANEEEIAANPRSRSAKLRAAERLERAA
;
A
#
# COMPACT_ATOMS: atom_id res chain seq x y z
N ALA A 1 7.66 0.20 9.12
CA ALA A 1 7.56 -0.97 9.98
C ALA A 1 8.83 -1.84 9.99
N ASP A 2 9.77 -1.62 9.06
CA ASP A 2 11.01 -2.39 8.92
C ASP A 2 12.13 -1.83 9.79
N GLY A 3 12.60 -2.62 10.79
CA GLY A 3 13.68 -2.22 11.72
C GLY A 3 15.03 -2.06 11.02
N GLY A 4 15.34 -2.90 10.01
CA GLY A 4 16.57 -2.80 9.22
C GLY A 4 16.62 -1.49 8.42
N ALA A 5 15.51 -1.12 7.77
CA ALA A 5 15.39 0.14 7.04
C ALA A 5 15.57 1.35 7.96
N ILE A 6 15.04 1.30 9.19
CA ILE A 6 15.22 2.36 10.20
C ILE A 6 16.69 2.48 10.60
N ALA A 7 17.37 1.35 10.88
CA ALA A 7 18.78 1.35 11.24
C ALA A 7 19.66 1.94 10.12
N MET A 8 19.42 1.53 8.88
CA MET A 8 20.11 2.11 7.70
C MET A 8 19.84 3.61 7.54
N SER A 9 18.58 4.05 7.74
CA SER A 9 18.21 5.46 7.64
C SER A 9 18.93 6.28 8.68
N ARG A 10 18.97 5.83 9.94
CA ARG A 10 19.72 6.50 11.01
C ARG A 10 21.21 6.63 10.67
N ALA A 11 21.83 5.56 10.17
CA ALA A 11 23.25 5.59 9.80
C ALA A 11 23.53 6.57 8.65
N ARG A 12 22.70 6.55 7.58
CA ARG A 12 22.88 7.43 6.43
C ARG A 12 22.60 8.91 6.72
N LEU A 13 21.69 9.17 7.66
CA LEU A 13 21.20 10.52 7.95
C LEU A 13 21.79 11.10 9.25
N THR A 14 22.81 10.47 9.84
CA THR A 14 23.50 10.90 11.07
C THR A 14 23.91 12.39 11.01
N ARG A 15 24.26 12.91 9.82
CA ARG A 15 24.63 14.33 9.62
C ARG A 15 23.53 15.32 9.99
N PHE A 16 22.29 14.88 10.09
CA PHE A 16 21.15 15.74 10.45
C PHE A 16 20.94 15.87 11.96
N GLY A 17 21.59 14.99 12.76
CA GLY A 17 21.53 15.03 14.23
C GLY A 17 20.10 15.01 14.76
N GLU A 18 19.79 15.91 15.68
CA GLU A 18 18.49 16.04 16.33
C GLU A 18 17.33 16.45 15.40
N ARG A 19 17.63 16.86 14.18
CA ARG A 19 16.61 17.14 13.14
C ARG A 19 15.99 15.86 12.56
N LEU A 20 16.53 14.69 12.87
CA LEU A 20 16.01 13.40 12.45
C LEU A 20 15.38 12.68 13.64
N SER A 21 14.08 12.50 13.59
CA SER A 21 13.34 11.57 14.46
C SER A 21 12.89 10.34 13.64
N THR A 22 12.95 9.16 14.25
CA THR A 22 12.53 7.91 13.59
C THR A 22 11.52 7.17 14.45
N PHE A 23 10.44 6.75 13.84
CA PHE A 23 9.39 5.97 14.48
C PHE A 23 9.31 4.55 13.87
N HIS A 24 9.31 3.52 14.71
CA HIS A 24 9.19 2.13 14.29
C HIS A 24 7.76 1.64 14.51
N GLY A 25 6.94 1.66 13.48
CA GLY A 25 5.53 1.26 13.56
C GLY A 25 4.85 1.31 12.20
N SER A 26 3.58 0.97 12.17
CA SER A 26 2.71 1.12 11.01
C SER A 26 2.45 2.61 10.72
N SER A 27 2.19 2.95 9.46
CA SER A 27 1.75 4.29 9.05
C SER A 27 0.42 4.69 9.72
N SER A 28 -0.41 3.74 10.15
CA SER A 28 -1.62 4.01 10.94
C SER A 28 -1.34 4.77 12.24
N HIS A 29 -0.12 4.70 12.78
CA HIS A 29 0.31 5.41 13.98
C HIS A 29 0.96 6.78 13.69
N LEU A 30 0.72 7.36 12.51
CA LEU A 30 1.31 8.65 12.11
C LEU A 30 1.03 9.77 13.11
N ALA A 31 -0.19 9.86 13.64
CA ALA A 31 -0.54 10.86 14.65
C ALA A 31 0.35 10.75 15.90
N ASN A 32 0.56 9.53 16.39
CA ASN A 32 1.42 9.27 17.55
C ASN A 32 2.88 9.65 17.22
N ALA A 33 3.37 9.26 16.03
CA ALA A 33 4.72 9.57 15.61
C ALA A 33 5.00 11.08 15.54
N ILE A 34 4.03 11.89 15.11
CA ILE A 34 4.10 13.35 15.07
C ILE A 34 4.15 13.91 16.51
N THR A 35 3.26 13.44 17.38
CA THR A 35 3.19 13.87 18.79
C THR A 35 4.45 13.49 19.56
N ASP A 36 4.95 12.25 19.40
CA ASP A 36 6.17 11.76 20.05
C ASP A 36 7.41 12.53 19.60
N ALA A 37 7.41 13.05 18.37
CA ALA A 37 8.45 13.93 17.84
C ALA A 37 8.31 15.40 18.32
N GLY A 38 7.29 15.73 19.13
CA GLY A 38 7.08 17.04 19.71
C GLY A 38 6.37 18.05 18.81
N PHE A 39 5.72 17.59 17.74
CA PHE A 39 5.00 18.47 16.82
C PHE A 39 3.48 18.40 17.05
N SER A 40 2.82 19.55 16.96
CA SER A 40 1.35 19.67 16.88
C SER A 40 0.86 19.75 15.44
N GLU A 41 1.66 20.34 14.56
CA GLU A 41 1.39 20.48 13.13
C GLU A 41 2.68 20.26 12.33
N VAL A 42 2.54 19.93 11.05
CA VAL A 42 3.67 19.70 10.14
C VAL A 42 3.49 20.47 8.82
N ASP A 43 4.62 20.84 8.20
CA ASP A 43 4.67 21.55 6.91
C ASP A 43 4.30 20.63 5.73
N GLY A 44 4.60 19.34 5.86
CA GLY A 44 4.35 18.39 4.82
C GLY A 44 4.41 16.96 5.29
N VAL A 45 3.66 16.10 4.58
CA VAL A 45 3.68 14.65 4.74
C VAL A 45 3.91 14.02 3.39
N TYR A 46 4.88 13.11 3.31
CA TYR A 46 5.14 12.31 2.11
C TYR A 46 4.97 10.83 2.43
N PHE A 47 4.13 10.18 1.64
CA PHE A 47 3.98 8.73 1.66
C PHE A 47 4.62 8.13 0.42
N ASP A 48 5.61 7.26 0.62
CA ASP A 48 6.15 6.35 -0.39
C ASP A 48 5.65 4.95 -0.03
N LEU A 49 4.58 4.51 -0.68
CA LEU A 49 3.88 3.28 -0.33
C LEU A 49 4.56 2.06 -0.95
N GLY A 50 4.20 0.89 -0.43
CA GLY A 50 4.70 -0.39 -0.92
C GLY A 50 6.00 -0.81 -0.23
N LEU A 51 6.84 -1.54 -0.96
CA LEU A 51 8.05 -2.19 -0.42
C LEU A 51 9.33 -1.68 -1.07
N SER A 52 10.42 -1.74 -0.32
CA SER A 52 11.73 -1.32 -0.80
C SER A 52 12.37 -2.34 -1.73
N SER A 53 13.40 -1.88 -2.48
CA SER A 53 14.21 -2.77 -3.31
C SER A 53 14.93 -3.85 -2.52
N ASP A 54 15.37 -3.52 -1.30
CA ASP A 54 16.07 -4.46 -0.42
C ASP A 54 15.13 -5.57 0.06
N GLN A 55 13.87 -5.22 0.40
CA GLN A 55 12.85 -6.21 0.76
C GLN A 55 12.50 -7.16 -0.40
N LEU A 56 12.55 -6.68 -1.65
CA LEU A 56 12.28 -7.53 -2.83
C LEU A 56 13.32 -8.61 -3.07
N VAL A 57 14.58 -8.37 -2.70
CA VAL A 57 15.68 -9.32 -2.92
C VAL A 57 15.95 -10.18 -1.68
N ASP A 58 15.39 -9.82 -0.54
CA ASP A 58 15.51 -10.56 0.71
C ASP A 58 14.67 -11.84 0.67
N ARG A 59 15.36 -12.98 0.65
CA ARG A 59 14.74 -14.31 0.58
C ARG A 59 13.98 -14.70 1.85
N GLU A 60 14.36 -14.16 2.99
CA GLU A 60 13.68 -14.45 4.26
C GLU A 60 12.32 -13.74 4.38
N ARG A 61 12.09 -12.72 3.54
CA ARG A 61 10.87 -11.91 3.55
C ARG A 61 9.82 -12.37 2.52
N GLY A 62 10.21 -13.11 1.50
CA GLY A 62 9.30 -13.73 0.51
C GLY A 62 8.58 -12.76 -0.45
N PHE A 63 8.95 -11.48 -0.50
CA PHE A 63 8.32 -10.51 -1.40
C PHE A 63 8.65 -10.75 -2.87
N GLY A 64 9.80 -11.35 -3.16
CA GLY A 64 10.26 -11.63 -4.52
C GLY A 64 9.75 -12.97 -5.03
N ILE A 65 8.78 -12.97 -5.92
CA ILE A 65 8.16 -14.18 -6.52
C ILE A 65 9.21 -15.15 -7.11
N ARG A 66 10.32 -14.62 -7.63
CA ARG A 66 11.41 -15.41 -8.24
C ARG A 66 12.66 -15.52 -7.36
N ALA A 67 12.70 -14.81 -6.25
CA ALA A 67 13.87 -14.82 -5.37
C ALA A 67 13.92 -16.08 -4.50
N GLY A 68 12.81 -16.79 -4.39
CA GLY A 68 12.64 -17.92 -3.48
C GLY A 68 12.64 -17.51 -2.01
N GLY A 69 12.52 -18.48 -1.13
CA GLY A 69 12.57 -18.27 0.32
C GLY A 69 11.22 -18.36 1.01
N LEU A 70 11.19 -18.03 2.28
CA LEU A 70 10.01 -18.16 3.12
C LEU A 70 8.85 -17.27 2.61
N LEU A 71 7.63 -17.77 2.68
CA LEU A 71 6.44 -17.01 2.34
C LEU A 71 5.96 -16.19 3.55
N ASP A 72 6.73 -15.17 3.95
CA ASP A 72 6.42 -14.33 5.10
C ASP A 72 5.51 -13.15 4.75
N LEU A 73 5.93 -12.25 3.89
CA LEU A 73 5.27 -11.02 3.40
C LEU A 73 4.93 -9.96 4.47
N ARG A 74 5.34 -10.10 5.72
CA ARG A 74 5.14 -9.08 6.75
C ARG A 74 6.14 -7.94 6.57
N PHE A 75 5.72 -6.71 6.75
CA PHE A 75 6.64 -5.56 6.88
C PHE A 75 7.33 -5.52 8.24
N ASP A 76 6.64 -5.94 9.29
CA ASP A 76 7.17 -6.10 10.64
C ASP A 76 7.09 -7.56 11.06
N THR A 77 8.23 -8.25 11.08
CA THR A 77 8.30 -9.69 11.42
C THR A 77 8.15 -10.00 12.90
N ARG A 78 8.10 -8.96 13.74
CA ARG A 78 7.98 -9.13 15.21
C ARG A 78 6.56 -9.48 15.65
N SER A 79 5.56 -9.24 14.79
CA SER A 79 4.16 -9.45 15.12
C SER A 79 3.33 -9.79 13.90
N GLY A 80 2.13 -10.30 14.13
CA GLY A 80 1.21 -10.65 13.08
C GLY A 80 1.49 -12.02 12.46
N GLU A 81 0.58 -12.47 11.64
CA GLU A 81 0.60 -13.74 10.93
C GLU A 81 1.35 -13.59 9.59
N SER A 82 2.21 -14.54 9.26
CA SER A 82 2.86 -14.61 7.95
C SER A 82 1.88 -15.02 6.85
N ALA A 83 2.24 -14.79 5.58
CA ALA A 83 1.41 -15.25 4.47
C ALA A 83 1.32 -16.79 4.40
N ALA A 84 2.36 -17.51 4.81
CA ALA A 84 2.31 -18.97 4.92
C ALA A 84 1.28 -19.43 5.97
N GLU A 85 1.26 -18.81 7.14
CA GLU A 85 0.28 -19.10 8.20
C GLU A 85 -1.14 -18.74 7.75
N LEU A 86 -1.32 -17.57 7.14
CA LEU A 86 -2.61 -17.15 6.59
C LEU A 86 -3.17 -18.18 5.59
N ILE A 87 -2.39 -18.60 4.59
CA ILE A 87 -2.85 -19.59 3.62
C ILE A 87 -3.00 -21.01 4.18
N ALA A 88 -2.30 -21.31 5.29
CA ALA A 88 -2.45 -22.57 6.00
C ALA A 88 -3.79 -22.68 6.75
N GLN A 89 -4.33 -21.56 7.25
CA GLN A 89 -5.49 -21.53 8.13
C GLN A 89 -6.77 -21.07 7.43
N ALA A 90 -6.69 -20.09 6.52
CA ALA A 90 -7.84 -19.49 5.88
C ALA A 90 -8.66 -20.49 5.04
N SER A 91 -9.98 -20.36 5.06
CA SER A 91 -10.87 -21.14 4.21
C SER A 91 -10.74 -20.74 2.74
N ALA A 92 -11.24 -21.57 1.84
CA ALA A 92 -11.26 -21.24 0.41
C ALA A 92 -12.06 -19.97 0.10
N ALA A 93 -13.11 -19.69 0.86
CA ALA A 93 -13.93 -18.48 0.69
C ALA A 93 -13.18 -17.24 1.12
N GLU A 94 -12.45 -17.27 2.23
CA GLU A 94 -11.63 -16.16 2.72
C GLU A 94 -10.46 -15.86 1.76
N LEU A 95 -9.76 -16.90 1.29
CA LEU A 95 -8.70 -16.73 0.29
C LEU A 95 -9.24 -16.17 -1.03
N GLU A 96 -10.40 -16.66 -1.50
CA GLU A 96 -11.06 -16.12 -2.68
C GLU A 96 -11.38 -14.64 -2.52
N GLN A 97 -11.92 -14.25 -1.37
CA GLN A 97 -12.21 -12.85 -1.07
C GLN A 97 -10.95 -12.00 -1.07
N ILE A 98 -9.89 -12.42 -0.38
CA ILE A 98 -8.59 -11.74 -0.37
C ILE A 98 -8.06 -11.54 -1.79
N PHE A 99 -8.04 -12.59 -2.61
CA PHE A 99 -7.51 -12.50 -3.97
C PHE A 99 -8.37 -11.65 -4.90
N ARG A 100 -9.68 -11.62 -4.69
CA ARG A 100 -10.60 -10.78 -5.45
C ARG A 100 -10.48 -9.32 -5.04
N ASP A 101 -10.54 -9.02 -3.75
CA ASP A 101 -10.64 -7.66 -3.24
C ASP A 101 -9.29 -6.94 -3.25
N TYR A 102 -8.19 -7.64 -2.93
CA TYR A 102 -6.86 -7.05 -2.83
C TYR A 102 -5.96 -7.33 -4.03
N GLY A 103 -6.24 -8.39 -4.79
CA GLY A 103 -5.49 -8.73 -5.99
C GLY A 103 -6.17 -8.33 -7.30
N GLU A 104 -7.46 -8.03 -7.25
CA GLU A 104 -8.30 -7.91 -8.46
C GLU A 104 -8.08 -9.12 -9.39
N GLU A 105 -7.95 -10.34 -8.79
CA GLU A 105 -7.56 -11.56 -9.50
C GLU A 105 -8.80 -12.27 -10.09
N PRO A 106 -8.91 -12.39 -11.42
CA PRO A 106 -10.09 -12.98 -12.05
C PRO A 106 -10.25 -14.49 -11.79
N HIS A 107 -9.16 -15.18 -11.42
CA HIS A 107 -9.15 -16.61 -11.13
C HIS A 107 -9.12 -16.92 -9.62
N ALA A 108 -9.50 -15.95 -8.76
CA ALA A 108 -9.43 -16.02 -7.31
C ALA A 108 -10.01 -17.33 -6.74
N ALA A 109 -11.23 -17.69 -7.15
CA ALA A 109 -11.89 -18.92 -6.68
C ALA A 109 -11.14 -20.21 -7.03
N LYS A 110 -10.53 -20.25 -8.22
CA LYS A 110 -9.79 -21.44 -8.68
C LYS A 110 -8.47 -21.58 -7.92
N ILE A 111 -7.76 -20.47 -7.73
CA ILE A 111 -6.49 -20.42 -6.99
C ILE A 111 -6.73 -20.76 -5.51
N ALA A 112 -7.75 -20.17 -4.88
CA ALA A 112 -8.10 -20.45 -3.49
C ALA A 112 -8.38 -21.94 -3.24
N ARG A 113 -9.19 -22.57 -4.10
CA ARG A 113 -9.45 -24.02 -4.01
C ARG A 113 -8.19 -24.85 -4.22
N ALA A 114 -7.32 -24.48 -5.15
CA ALA A 114 -6.06 -25.18 -5.38
C ALA A 114 -5.14 -25.12 -4.16
N ILE A 115 -5.02 -23.94 -3.51
CA ILE A 115 -4.25 -23.78 -2.27
C ILE A 115 -4.78 -24.69 -1.17
N VAL A 116 -6.10 -24.65 -0.93
CA VAL A 116 -6.73 -25.47 0.12
C VAL A 116 -6.59 -26.97 -0.16
N ALA A 117 -6.69 -27.41 -1.42
CA ALA A 117 -6.48 -28.80 -1.79
C ALA A 117 -5.01 -29.23 -1.58
N THR A 118 -4.06 -28.40 -2.00
CA THR A 118 -2.63 -28.73 -1.94
C THR A 118 -2.12 -28.78 -0.50
N ARG A 119 -2.49 -27.83 0.37
CA ARG A 119 -2.00 -27.76 1.75
C ARG A 119 -2.38 -28.97 2.61
N VAL A 120 -3.39 -29.75 2.21
CA VAL A 120 -3.77 -31.00 2.90
C VAL A 120 -2.67 -32.06 2.81
N SER A 121 -1.98 -32.12 1.68
CA SER A 121 -0.92 -33.11 1.41
C SER A 121 0.49 -32.55 1.59
N ALA A 122 0.68 -31.27 1.30
CA ALA A 122 1.97 -30.58 1.39
C ALA A 122 1.78 -29.12 1.81
N PRO A 123 2.29 -28.69 2.96
CA PRO A 123 2.26 -27.29 3.36
C PRO A 123 2.95 -26.40 2.30
N ILE A 124 2.37 -25.22 2.05
CA ILE A 124 2.93 -24.22 1.14
C ILE A 124 3.67 -23.20 2.04
N THR A 125 4.99 -23.26 2.04
CA THR A 125 5.83 -22.48 2.97
C THR A 125 6.77 -21.50 2.27
N THR A 126 6.91 -21.65 0.94
CA THR A 126 7.83 -20.83 0.16
C THR A 126 7.10 -20.04 -0.94
N ALA A 127 7.72 -18.93 -1.33
CA ALA A 127 7.23 -18.10 -2.42
C ALA A 127 7.19 -18.87 -3.77
N GLU A 128 8.15 -19.75 -4.00
CA GLU A 128 8.23 -20.57 -5.22
C GLU A 128 7.11 -21.58 -5.30
N GLU A 129 6.80 -22.29 -4.20
CA GLU A 129 5.69 -23.26 -4.15
C GLU A 129 4.35 -22.58 -4.46
N LEU A 130 4.10 -21.43 -3.84
CA LEU A 130 2.89 -20.66 -4.11
C LEU A 130 2.84 -20.16 -5.57
N ALA A 131 3.94 -19.63 -6.08
CA ALA A 131 4.01 -19.14 -7.46
C ALA A 131 3.75 -20.25 -8.48
N ALA A 132 4.37 -21.41 -8.30
CA ALA A 132 4.18 -22.59 -9.17
C ALA A 132 2.73 -23.07 -9.13
N LEU A 133 2.11 -23.12 -7.93
CA LEU A 133 0.71 -23.52 -7.78
C LEU A 133 -0.24 -22.54 -8.49
N VAL A 134 0.01 -21.24 -8.37
CA VAL A 134 -0.78 -20.22 -9.08
C VAL A 134 -0.64 -20.38 -10.59
N GLU A 135 0.59 -20.56 -11.11
CA GLU A 135 0.82 -20.75 -12.55
C GLU A 135 0.07 -21.98 -13.11
N GLN A 136 0.05 -23.08 -12.35
CA GLN A 136 -0.71 -24.30 -12.73
C GLN A 136 -2.23 -24.11 -12.64
N SER A 137 -2.67 -23.21 -11.78
CA SER A 137 -4.09 -22.95 -11.53
C SER A 137 -4.74 -22.02 -12.55
N VAL A 138 -3.97 -21.15 -13.22
CA VAL A 138 -4.52 -20.21 -14.20
C VAL A 138 -4.44 -20.76 -15.62
N PRO A 139 -5.39 -20.39 -16.50
CA PRO A 139 -5.32 -20.82 -17.91
C PRO A 139 -4.07 -20.29 -18.58
N LYS A 140 -3.39 -21.13 -19.39
CA LYS A 140 -2.31 -20.65 -20.27
C LYS A 140 -2.90 -19.65 -21.26
N ARG A 141 -2.39 -18.41 -21.25
CA ARG A 141 -2.82 -17.38 -22.19
C ARG A 141 -2.33 -17.72 -23.61
N TYR A 142 -3.24 -17.74 -24.56
CA TYR A 142 -2.89 -17.68 -25.97
C TYR A 142 -2.54 -16.22 -26.31
N GLY A 143 -1.35 -15.96 -26.84
CA GLY A 143 -0.88 -14.64 -27.23
C GLY A 143 0.52 -14.33 -26.71
N PRO A 144 1.03 -13.11 -26.94
CA PRO A 144 2.34 -12.72 -26.46
C PRO A 144 2.45 -12.85 -24.93
N PRO A 145 3.60 -13.28 -24.40
CA PRO A 145 3.78 -13.49 -22.97
C PRO A 145 3.49 -12.20 -22.21
N SER A 146 2.71 -12.31 -21.15
CA SER A 146 2.48 -11.20 -20.24
C SER A 146 3.80 -10.78 -19.60
N ARG A 147 4.05 -9.46 -19.53
CA ARG A 147 5.20 -8.90 -18.80
C ARG A 147 5.07 -9.07 -17.28
N ILE A 148 3.88 -9.44 -16.79
CA ILE A 148 3.57 -9.57 -15.36
C ILE A 148 3.42 -11.06 -15.06
N HIS A 149 4.10 -11.54 -14.04
CA HIS A 149 4.01 -12.91 -13.56
C HIS A 149 2.57 -13.23 -13.12
N PRO A 150 2.00 -14.41 -13.44
CA PRO A 150 0.63 -14.77 -13.05
C PRO A 150 0.37 -14.63 -11.54
N ALA A 151 1.35 -14.97 -10.71
CA ALA A 151 1.22 -14.89 -9.26
C ALA A 151 1.28 -13.47 -8.69
N THR A 152 1.63 -12.43 -9.47
CA THR A 152 1.83 -11.07 -8.95
C THR A 152 0.62 -10.55 -8.18
N ARG A 153 -0.59 -10.80 -8.68
CA ARG A 153 -1.84 -10.35 -8.02
C ARG A 153 -2.11 -11.09 -6.72
N VAL A 154 -1.80 -12.37 -6.67
CA VAL A 154 -1.95 -13.21 -5.46
C VAL A 154 -0.98 -12.77 -4.37
N PHE A 155 0.30 -12.52 -4.73
CA PHE A 155 1.30 -11.99 -3.80
C PHE A 155 0.93 -10.60 -3.30
N GLN A 156 0.47 -9.71 -4.19
CA GLN A 156 -0.05 -8.39 -3.78
C GLN A 156 -1.21 -8.54 -2.79
N ALA A 157 -2.17 -9.43 -3.07
CA ALA A 157 -3.33 -9.63 -2.22
C ALA A 157 -2.95 -10.13 -0.83
N LEU A 158 -2.08 -11.14 -0.74
CA LEU A 158 -1.58 -11.67 0.53
C LEU A 158 -0.79 -10.60 1.29
N ARG A 159 0.07 -9.83 0.62
CA ARG A 159 0.84 -8.75 1.25
C ARG A 159 -0.10 -7.70 1.87
N ILE A 160 -1.11 -7.27 1.12
CA ILE A 160 -2.11 -6.31 1.61
C ILE A 160 -2.85 -6.87 2.82
N ALA A 161 -3.27 -8.14 2.77
CA ALA A 161 -3.98 -8.79 3.88
C ALA A 161 -3.12 -8.91 5.14
N VAL A 162 -1.90 -9.44 5.01
CA VAL A 162 -0.97 -9.67 6.12
C VAL A 162 -0.57 -8.37 6.83
N ASN A 163 -0.44 -7.26 6.09
CA ASN A 163 0.02 -5.98 6.62
C ASN A 163 -1.11 -4.97 6.87
N ASP A 164 -2.36 -5.32 6.59
CA ASP A 164 -3.52 -4.41 6.67
C ASP A 164 -3.28 -3.07 5.95
N GLU A 165 -2.65 -3.13 4.77
CA GLU A 165 -2.08 -1.96 4.09
C GLU A 165 -3.14 -0.89 3.78
N LEU A 166 -4.33 -1.29 3.33
CA LEU A 166 -5.36 -0.35 2.87
C LEU A 166 -6.05 0.38 4.03
N ALA A 167 -6.31 -0.32 5.15
CA ALA A 167 -6.87 0.32 6.34
C ALA A 167 -5.83 1.22 7.02
N ALA A 168 -4.57 0.76 7.10
CA ALA A 168 -3.46 1.56 7.60
C ALA A 168 -3.26 2.84 6.77
N LEU A 169 -3.34 2.76 5.43
CA LEU A 169 -3.27 3.92 4.54
C LEU A 169 -4.43 4.89 4.78
N SER A 170 -5.65 4.39 4.91
CA SER A 170 -6.84 5.22 5.15
C SER A 170 -6.71 6.00 6.46
N THR A 171 -6.27 5.34 7.53
CA THR A 171 -6.02 5.95 8.84
C THR A 171 -4.89 6.98 8.77
N ALA A 172 -3.78 6.63 8.10
CA ALA A 172 -2.63 7.50 7.95
C ALA A 172 -2.96 8.77 7.14
N LEU A 173 -3.76 8.66 6.08
CA LEU A 173 -4.21 9.82 5.29
C LEU A 173 -5.07 10.78 6.11
N ALA A 174 -6.00 10.25 6.91
CA ALA A 174 -6.82 11.08 7.80
C ALA A 174 -5.94 11.82 8.81
N ALA A 175 -4.99 11.13 9.44
CA ALA A 175 -4.05 11.72 10.38
C ALA A 175 -3.14 12.77 9.71
N ALA A 176 -2.63 12.48 8.52
CA ALA A 176 -1.82 13.41 7.74
C ALA A 176 -2.56 14.71 7.43
N ILE A 177 -3.81 14.61 6.92
CA ILE A 177 -4.63 15.77 6.59
C ILE A 177 -4.93 16.61 7.84
N ALA A 178 -5.17 15.95 8.98
CA ALA A 178 -5.44 16.64 10.24
C ALA A 178 -4.21 17.39 10.80
N ALA A 179 -3.03 16.78 10.66
CA ALA A 179 -1.77 17.34 11.19
C ALA A 179 -1.13 18.41 10.32
N LEU A 180 -1.56 18.61 9.07
CA LEU A 180 -1.02 19.65 8.21
C LEU A 180 -1.41 21.05 8.72
N ARG A 181 -0.44 21.96 8.83
CA ARG A 181 -0.72 23.39 8.96
C ARG A 181 -1.35 23.97 7.69
N VAL A 182 -1.96 25.11 7.79
CA VAL A 182 -2.45 25.86 6.61
C VAL A 182 -1.30 26.13 5.63
N GLY A 183 -1.54 25.81 4.35
CA GLY A 183 -0.53 25.84 3.28
C GLY A 183 0.41 24.62 3.26
N GLY A 184 0.35 23.74 4.25
CA GLY A 184 1.08 22.47 4.28
C GLY A 184 0.60 21.50 3.22
N ARG A 185 1.45 20.56 2.81
CA ARG A 185 1.17 19.67 1.69
C ARG A 185 1.25 18.20 2.06
N VAL A 186 0.33 17.41 1.53
CA VAL A 186 0.42 15.95 1.53
C VAL A 186 0.69 15.46 0.12
N VAL A 187 1.72 14.59 0.00
CA VAL A 187 2.14 13.97 -1.25
C VAL A 187 2.15 12.47 -1.05
N VAL A 188 1.53 11.73 -1.97
CA VAL A 188 1.43 10.28 -1.89
C VAL A 188 1.87 9.65 -3.20
N LEU A 189 2.84 8.75 -3.13
CA LEU A 189 3.27 7.89 -4.22
C LEU A 189 2.69 6.50 -4.01
N THR A 190 1.91 6.03 -4.97
CA THR A 190 1.21 4.73 -4.96
C THR A 190 1.71 3.86 -6.10
N TYR A 191 1.62 2.53 -5.95
CA TYR A 191 2.14 1.58 -6.94
C TYR A 191 1.08 0.62 -7.49
N HIS A 192 -0.14 0.62 -6.92
CA HIS A 192 -1.27 -0.16 -7.45
C HIS A 192 -2.61 0.59 -7.37
N SER A 193 -3.61 0.05 -8.08
CA SER A 193 -4.94 0.66 -8.27
C SER A 193 -5.70 0.92 -6.97
N LEU A 194 -5.58 0.03 -5.99
CA LEU A 194 -6.33 0.13 -4.73
C LEU A 194 -5.81 1.28 -3.87
N GLU A 195 -4.49 1.43 -3.74
CA GLU A 195 -3.87 2.58 -3.06
C GLU A 195 -4.29 3.90 -3.72
N ASP A 196 -4.12 4.00 -5.05
CA ASP A 196 -4.47 5.21 -5.80
C ASP A 196 -5.95 5.58 -5.64
N ARG A 197 -6.84 4.57 -5.59
CA ARG A 197 -8.28 4.75 -5.37
C ARG A 197 -8.56 5.36 -3.99
N ILE A 198 -7.93 4.86 -2.94
CA ILE A 198 -8.08 5.37 -1.57
C ILE A 198 -7.59 6.82 -1.49
N VAL A 199 -6.39 7.11 -2.00
CA VAL A 199 -5.84 8.47 -2.00
C VAL A 199 -6.73 9.43 -2.78
N LYS A 200 -7.16 9.05 -3.98
CA LYS A 200 -8.07 9.83 -4.80
C LYS A 200 -9.37 10.15 -4.07
N GLN A 201 -9.97 9.15 -3.42
CA GLN A 201 -11.22 9.32 -2.69
C GLN A 201 -11.06 10.19 -1.44
N ALA A 202 -10.00 10.00 -0.66
CA ALA A 202 -9.70 10.80 0.52
C ALA A 202 -9.46 12.27 0.15
N PHE A 203 -8.65 12.53 -0.87
CA PHE A 203 -8.39 13.90 -1.34
C PHE A 203 -9.65 14.56 -1.92
N ALA A 204 -10.43 13.82 -2.71
CA ALA A 204 -11.67 14.34 -3.27
C ALA A 204 -12.71 14.64 -2.18
N ALA A 205 -12.81 13.81 -1.15
CA ALA A 205 -13.70 14.05 -0.02
C ALA A 205 -13.29 15.31 0.76
N ALA A 206 -12.00 15.47 1.06
CA ALA A 206 -11.46 16.61 1.78
C ALA A 206 -11.50 17.93 0.95
N ALA A 207 -11.54 17.84 -0.38
CA ALA A 207 -11.65 18.99 -1.27
C ALA A 207 -13.09 19.41 -1.59
N ARG A 208 -14.10 18.70 -1.06
CA ARG A 208 -15.51 19.04 -1.30
C ARG A 208 -15.92 20.27 -0.50
N VAL A 209 -16.51 21.25 -1.20
CA VAL A 209 -17.13 22.43 -0.59
C VAL A 209 -18.55 22.10 -0.08
N CYS A 210 -19.25 21.17 -0.76
CA CYS A 210 -20.62 20.81 -0.41
C CYS A 210 -20.80 19.28 -0.43
N ILE A 211 -21.51 18.75 0.59
CA ILE A 211 -21.86 17.33 0.74
C ILE A 211 -23.38 17.10 0.68
N CYS A 212 -24.17 18.12 0.35
CA CYS A 212 -25.61 17.95 0.16
C CYS A 212 -25.93 16.93 -0.95
N PRO A 213 -27.06 16.23 -0.86
CA PRO A 213 -27.53 15.38 -1.94
C PRO A 213 -27.68 16.16 -3.25
N PRO A 214 -27.46 15.52 -4.40
CA PRO A 214 -27.73 16.16 -5.70
C PRO A 214 -29.17 16.68 -5.79
N ARG A 215 -29.34 17.87 -6.34
CA ARG A 215 -30.68 18.54 -6.55
C ARG A 215 -31.25 19.28 -5.33
N VAL A 216 -30.51 19.46 -4.25
CA VAL A 216 -30.93 20.38 -3.19
C VAL A 216 -30.75 21.83 -3.70
N PRO A 217 -31.83 22.65 -3.73
CA PRO A 217 -31.76 24.00 -4.33
C PRO A 217 -30.83 24.96 -3.61
N VAL A 218 -30.68 24.80 -2.28
CA VAL A 218 -29.83 25.64 -1.43
C VAL A 218 -28.97 24.75 -0.55
N CYS A 219 -27.67 25.05 -0.51
CA CYS A 219 -26.73 24.31 0.35
C CYS A 219 -27.01 24.59 1.83
N THR A 220 -27.20 23.52 2.61
CA THR A 220 -27.46 23.57 4.07
C THR A 220 -26.44 22.81 4.90
N CYS A 221 -25.41 22.21 4.26
CA CYS A 221 -24.50 21.30 4.96
C CYS A 221 -23.37 22.00 5.73
N ALA A 222 -23.16 23.30 5.53
CA ALA A 222 -22.03 24.06 6.12
C ALA A 222 -20.65 23.38 5.94
N ASN A 223 -20.51 22.43 4.99
CA ASN A 223 -19.24 21.76 4.72
C ASN A 223 -18.25 22.73 4.07
N GLN A 224 -17.01 22.62 4.47
CA GLN A 224 -15.92 23.42 3.91
C GLN A 224 -14.83 22.48 3.41
N ALA A 225 -14.27 22.81 2.25
CA ALA A 225 -13.08 22.12 1.75
C ALA A 225 -11.91 22.34 2.72
N THR A 226 -11.26 21.26 3.10
CA THR A 226 -10.06 21.31 3.94
C THR A 226 -8.77 21.14 3.12
N LEU A 227 -8.88 20.64 1.88
CA LEU A 227 -7.78 20.51 0.95
C LEU A 227 -8.09 21.18 -0.40
N ARG A 228 -7.04 21.66 -1.04
CA ARG A 228 -6.98 22.01 -2.45
C ARG A 228 -6.17 20.96 -3.19
N LEU A 229 -6.72 20.35 -4.25
CA LEU A 229 -5.99 19.40 -5.08
C LEU A 229 -4.91 20.15 -5.88
N ILE A 230 -3.64 19.79 -5.70
CA ILE A 230 -2.53 20.26 -6.54
C ILE A 230 -2.52 19.45 -7.84
N THR A 231 -2.72 18.13 -7.74
CA THR A 231 -2.82 17.24 -8.90
C THR A 231 -4.27 16.81 -9.12
N LYS A 232 -4.91 17.27 -10.21
CA LYS A 232 -6.25 16.77 -10.62
C LYS A 232 -6.18 15.34 -11.14
N HIS A 233 -5.12 15.02 -11.88
CA HIS A 233 -4.77 13.69 -12.36
C HIS A 233 -3.48 13.25 -11.69
N PRO A 234 -3.22 11.95 -11.50
CA PRO A 234 -1.94 11.50 -10.95
C PRO A 234 -0.81 11.85 -11.93
N ILE A 235 0.34 12.24 -11.39
CA ILE A 235 1.58 12.31 -12.17
C ILE A 235 2.12 10.88 -12.26
N THR A 236 2.51 10.46 -13.47
CA THR A 236 3.06 9.13 -13.76
C THR A 236 4.44 9.26 -14.37
N ALA A 237 5.26 8.22 -14.23
CA ALA A 237 6.58 8.16 -14.84
C ALA A 237 6.50 8.27 -16.38
N ASN A 238 7.42 9.00 -16.98
CA ASN A 238 7.58 9.06 -18.42
C ASN A 238 8.37 7.83 -18.96
N GLU A 239 8.51 7.73 -20.28
CA GLU A 239 9.19 6.60 -20.92
C GLU A 239 10.68 6.51 -20.55
N GLU A 240 11.36 7.64 -20.40
CA GLU A 240 12.77 7.70 -20.00
C GLU A 240 12.97 7.21 -18.57
N GLU A 241 12.09 7.64 -17.64
CA GLU A 241 12.11 7.19 -16.26
C GLU A 241 11.82 5.68 -16.17
N ILE A 242 10.84 5.18 -16.94
CA ILE A 242 10.50 3.75 -16.98
C ILE A 242 11.66 2.94 -17.55
N ALA A 243 12.38 3.47 -18.55
CA ALA A 243 13.54 2.80 -19.12
C ALA A 243 14.70 2.72 -18.13
N ALA A 244 14.94 3.80 -17.38
CA ALA A 244 15.98 3.87 -16.34
C ALA A 244 15.60 3.08 -15.08
N ASN A 245 14.32 3.11 -14.71
CA ASN A 245 13.77 2.41 -13.55
C ASN A 245 12.43 1.72 -13.88
N PRO A 246 12.44 0.46 -14.34
CA PRO A 246 11.22 -0.26 -14.70
C PRO A 246 10.17 -0.38 -13.58
N ARG A 247 10.56 -0.18 -12.32
CA ARG A 247 9.66 -0.20 -11.16
C ARG A 247 8.77 1.03 -11.09
N SER A 248 9.18 2.16 -11.70
CA SER A 248 8.37 3.39 -11.76
C SER A 248 7.13 3.28 -12.63
N ARG A 249 7.02 2.26 -13.49
CA ARG A 249 5.92 2.09 -14.46
C ARG A 249 4.53 2.21 -13.85
N SER A 250 4.32 1.67 -12.66
CA SER A 250 3.03 1.67 -11.97
C SER A 250 2.88 2.81 -10.99
N ALA A 251 3.92 3.62 -10.81
CA ALA A 251 3.94 4.71 -9.86
C ALA A 251 2.94 5.82 -10.24
N LYS A 252 2.19 6.31 -9.25
CA LYS A 252 1.25 7.42 -9.39
C LYS A 252 1.41 8.35 -8.21
N LEU A 253 1.75 9.60 -8.51
CA LEU A 253 1.90 10.63 -7.49
C LEU A 253 0.68 11.53 -7.45
N ARG A 254 0.13 11.74 -6.25
CA ARG A 254 -0.91 12.71 -5.98
C ARG A 254 -0.47 13.67 -4.89
N ALA A 255 -0.88 14.95 -5.03
CA ALA A 255 -0.57 16.00 -4.07
C ALA A 255 -1.79 16.88 -3.80
N ALA A 256 -1.93 17.31 -2.54
CA ALA A 256 -2.93 18.25 -2.10
C ALA A 256 -2.34 19.20 -1.04
N GLU A 257 -2.95 20.36 -0.88
CA GLU A 257 -2.52 21.43 0.04
C GLU A 257 -3.64 21.74 1.02
N ARG A 258 -3.28 21.93 2.28
CA ARG A 258 -4.21 22.31 3.36
C ARG A 258 -4.72 23.73 3.17
N LEU A 259 -6.04 23.88 3.16
CA LEU A 259 -6.70 25.18 3.12
C LEU A 259 -6.92 25.75 4.52
N GLU A 260 -6.99 27.04 4.62
CA GLU A 260 -7.55 27.73 5.76
C GLU A 260 -9.04 27.45 5.86
N ARG A 261 -9.53 27.16 7.06
CA ARG A 261 -10.98 27.08 7.26
C ARG A 261 -11.54 28.50 7.22
N ALA A 262 -12.53 28.73 6.36
CA ALA A 262 -13.28 29.98 6.42
C ALA A 262 -13.95 30.08 7.79
N ALA A 263 -13.80 31.25 8.41
CA ALA A 263 -14.35 31.57 9.72
C ALA A 263 -15.89 31.53 9.70
#